data_d9dc10bf264b2c6c5d9fd7f0f74f291c
#
_entry.id   d9dc10bf264b2c6c5d9fd7f0f74f291c
#
_cell.length_a   1.000
_cell.length_b   1.000
_cell.length_c   1.000
_cell.angle_alpha   90.00
_cell.angle_beta   90.00
_cell.angle_gamma   90.00
#
_symmetry.space_group_name_H-M   'P 1'
#
loop_
_entity.id
_entity.type
_entity.pdbx_description
1 polymer ?
#
loop_
_entity_poly.entity_id
_entity_poly.type
_entity_poly.pdbx_seq_one_letter_code
_entity_poly.pdbx_strand_id
1 'polypeptide(L)'
;MISQAESSRIISAISESPFTGAALRRFAMEQLDALDAYNWSGIYRLEGETLVLDEYVGAATDHTRIAVGVGVCGTAVAEKTNQVIDDVRELSNYLACSLETRSELVVLIWDDQHEILGQIDIDGHTVGAFDASDEAMLESIAKILAERWHD
;
A
#
# COMPACT_ATOMS: atom_id res chain seq x y z
N MET A 1 12.97 3.18 5.27
CA MET A 1 13.02 3.93 6.55
C MET A 1 12.58 5.36 6.34
N ILE A 2 11.56 5.79 7.06
CA ILE A 2 11.05 7.15 6.97
C ILE A 2 11.35 7.91 8.25
N SER A 3 11.73 9.19 8.17
CA SER A 3 11.94 10.00 9.36
C SER A 3 10.59 10.40 9.98
N GLN A 4 10.60 10.68 11.30
CA GLN A 4 9.39 11.14 11.98
C GLN A 4 8.87 12.44 11.35
N ALA A 5 9.76 13.33 10.95
CA ALA A 5 9.37 14.61 10.34
C ALA A 5 8.68 14.41 8.99
N GLU A 6 9.23 13.53 8.14
CA GLU A 6 8.60 13.23 6.85
C GLU A 6 7.27 12.52 7.02
N SER A 7 7.21 11.55 7.93
CA SER A 7 5.97 10.82 8.24
C SER A 7 4.88 11.79 8.68
N SER A 8 5.18 12.67 9.65
CA SER A 8 4.22 13.64 10.16
C SER A 8 3.75 14.60 9.06
N ARG A 9 4.65 15.06 8.21
CA ARG A 9 4.33 15.97 7.11
C ARG A 9 3.36 15.31 6.13
N ILE A 10 3.62 14.07 5.76
CA ILE A 10 2.78 13.34 4.80
C ILE A 10 1.41 13.04 5.39
N ILE A 11 1.36 12.54 6.62
CA ILE A 11 0.09 12.26 7.30
C ILE A 11 -0.75 13.53 7.42
N SER A 12 -0.14 14.65 7.81
CA SER A 12 -0.86 15.93 7.93
C SER A 12 -1.39 16.41 6.58
N ALA A 13 -0.58 16.30 5.51
CA ALA A 13 -1.00 16.71 4.18
C ALA A 13 -2.25 15.94 3.73
N ILE A 14 -2.28 14.64 3.97
CA ILE A 14 -3.42 13.79 3.61
C ILE A 14 -4.62 14.11 4.48
N SER A 15 -4.41 14.19 5.80
CA SER A 15 -5.48 14.44 6.78
C SER A 15 -6.16 15.79 6.56
N GLU A 16 -5.39 16.81 6.21
CA GLU A 16 -5.88 18.17 6.02
C GLU A 16 -6.41 18.44 4.62
N SER A 17 -6.26 17.50 3.69
CA SER A 17 -6.76 17.66 2.33
C SER A 17 -8.30 17.65 2.31
N PRO A 18 -8.93 18.30 1.31
CA PRO A 18 -10.39 18.30 1.19
C PRO A 18 -10.95 17.07 0.48
N PHE A 19 -10.08 16.12 0.07
CA PHE A 19 -10.47 15.01 -0.77
C PHE A 19 -11.15 13.88 0.00
N THR A 20 -11.98 13.10 -0.70
CA THR A 20 -12.60 11.87 -0.21
C THR A 20 -12.54 10.82 -1.32
N GLY A 21 -12.80 9.56 -0.99
CA GLY A 21 -12.91 8.49 -1.97
C GLY A 21 -11.67 8.32 -2.84
N ALA A 22 -11.89 8.09 -4.13
CA ALA A 22 -10.81 7.86 -5.09
C ALA A 22 -9.84 9.04 -5.18
N ALA A 23 -10.33 10.27 -5.09
CA ALA A 23 -9.48 11.46 -5.13
C ALA A 23 -8.52 11.49 -3.95
N LEU A 24 -8.99 11.11 -2.76
CA LEU A 24 -8.13 11.04 -1.57
C LEU A 24 -7.09 9.93 -1.73
N ARG A 25 -7.49 8.77 -2.21
CA ARG A 25 -6.56 7.65 -2.43
C ARG A 25 -5.48 8.04 -3.45
N ARG A 26 -5.86 8.71 -4.54
CA ARG A 26 -4.90 9.21 -5.53
C ARG A 26 -3.93 10.21 -4.90
N PHE A 27 -4.45 11.19 -4.16
CA PHE A 27 -3.62 12.20 -3.50
C PHE A 27 -2.62 11.56 -2.54
N ALA A 28 -3.07 10.58 -1.74
CA ALA A 28 -2.20 9.87 -0.80
C ALA A 28 -1.05 9.16 -1.54
N MET A 29 -1.36 8.48 -2.63
CA MET A 29 -0.33 7.77 -3.40
C MET A 29 0.67 8.74 -4.04
N GLU A 30 0.22 9.92 -4.48
CA GLU A 30 1.10 10.96 -4.99
C GLU A 30 2.06 11.49 -3.91
N GLN A 31 1.57 11.62 -2.67
CA GLN A 31 2.43 12.04 -1.56
C GLN A 31 3.51 10.99 -1.27
N LEU A 32 3.16 9.71 -1.33
CA LEU A 32 4.10 8.62 -1.08
C LEU A 32 5.12 8.48 -2.21
N ASP A 33 4.70 8.68 -3.44
CA ASP A 33 5.59 8.57 -4.61
C ASP A 33 6.74 9.59 -4.58
N ALA A 34 6.59 10.68 -3.82
CA ALA A 34 7.64 11.67 -3.66
C ALA A 34 8.82 11.17 -2.80
N LEU A 35 8.65 10.05 -2.09
CA LEU A 35 9.70 9.44 -1.28
C LEU A 35 10.63 8.59 -2.16
N ASP A 36 11.94 8.79 -2.02
CA ASP A 36 12.95 8.14 -2.89
C ASP A 36 12.86 6.61 -2.89
N ALA A 37 12.58 6.00 -1.75
CA ALA A 37 12.52 4.55 -1.63
C ALA A 37 11.20 3.95 -2.10
N TYR A 38 10.19 4.77 -2.38
CA TYR A 38 8.86 4.35 -2.77
C TYR A 38 8.75 4.40 -4.30
N ASN A 39 9.17 3.34 -4.96
CA ASN A 39 9.31 3.31 -6.42
C ASN A 39 8.00 3.00 -7.15
N TRP A 40 7.05 2.40 -6.45
CA TRP A 40 5.68 2.20 -6.92
C TRP A 40 4.77 2.26 -5.70
N SER A 41 3.68 3.01 -5.79
CA SER A 41 2.73 3.18 -4.68
C SER A 41 1.32 3.04 -5.22
N GLY A 42 0.55 2.13 -4.65
CA GLY A 42 -0.79 1.88 -5.14
C GLY A 42 -1.74 1.35 -4.08
N ILE A 43 -3.03 1.39 -4.45
CA ILE A 43 -4.14 0.87 -3.65
C ILE A 43 -4.81 -0.25 -4.42
N TYR A 44 -5.03 -1.38 -3.74
CA TYR A 44 -5.94 -2.41 -4.21
C TYR A 44 -7.18 -2.40 -3.33
N ARG A 45 -8.36 -2.39 -3.95
CA ARG A 45 -9.64 -2.52 -3.24
C ARG A 45 -10.03 -3.98 -3.17
N LEU A 46 -10.53 -4.43 -2.03
CA LEU A 46 -11.01 -5.80 -1.89
C LEU A 46 -12.47 -5.89 -2.33
N GLU A 47 -12.73 -6.72 -3.32
CA GLU A 47 -14.09 -7.00 -3.82
C GLU A 47 -14.32 -8.51 -3.74
N GLY A 48 -15.03 -8.96 -2.70
CA GLY A 48 -15.20 -10.38 -2.44
C GLY A 48 -13.86 -11.04 -2.11
N GLU A 49 -13.40 -11.93 -2.97
CA GLU A 49 -12.12 -12.64 -2.81
C GLU A 49 -11.08 -12.18 -3.83
N THR A 50 -11.27 -11.00 -4.42
CA THR A 50 -10.36 -10.45 -5.43
C THR A 50 -9.94 -9.04 -5.04
N LEU A 51 -8.65 -8.79 -5.11
CA LEU A 51 -8.10 -7.44 -4.99
C LEU A 51 -8.11 -6.80 -6.38
N VAL A 52 -8.68 -5.61 -6.47
CA VAL A 52 -8.81 -4.88 -7.73
C VAL A 52 -7.97 -3.60 -7.65
N LEU A 53 -7.08 -3.41 -8.62
CA LEU A 53 -6.22 -2.22 -8.66
C LEU A 53 -7.08 -0.96 -8.75
N ASP A 54 -6.83 -0.03 -7.85
CA ASP A 54 -7.53 1.24 -7.75
C ASP A 54 -6.56 2.35 -8.17
N GLU A 55 -6.27 3.32 -7.31
CA GLU A 55 -5.37 4.42 -7.63
C GLU A 55 -3.91 4.02 -7.39
N TYR A 56 -3.01 4.39 -8.31
CA TYR A 56 -1.58 4.11 -8.16
C TYR A 56 -0.73 5.14 -8.88
N VAL A 57 0.52 5.23 -8.48
CA VAL A 57 1.54 6.07 -9.12
C VAL A 57 2.77 5.20 -9.38
N GLY A 58 3.25 5.21 -10.60
CA GLY A 58 4.39 4.41 -11.04
C GLY A 58 4.12 3.73 -12.37
N ALA A 59 4.95 2.76 -12.72
CA ALA A 59 4.81 2.03 -13.97
C ALA A 59 3.51 1.22 -14.00
N ALA A 60 2.91 1.12 -15.18
CA ALA A 60 1.71 0.30 -15.36
C ALA A 60 2.02 -1.16 -15.03
N THR A 61 1.05 -1.86 -14.44
CA THR A 61 1.18 -3.27 -14.09
C THR A 61 0.07 -4.09 -14.74
N ASP A 62 0.39 -5.34 -15.07
CA ASP A 62 -0.58 -6.30 -15.58
C ASP A 62 -1.44 -6.89 -14.44
N HIS A 63 -1.01 -6.73 -13.20
CA HIS A 63 -1.71 -7.27 -12.02
C HIS A 63 -2.83 -6.34 -11.57
N THR A 64 -3.87 -6.21 -12.39
CA THR A 64 -5.03 -5.38 -12.09
C THR A 64 -6.07 -6.10 -11.22
N ARG A 65 -5.98 -7.44 -11.15
CA ARG A 65 -6.82 -8.28 -10.30
C ARG A 65 -5.95 -9.36 -9.68
N ILE A 66 -6.01 -9.48 -8.37
CA ILE A 66 -5.20 -10.47 -7.63
C ILE A 66 -6.13 -11.24 -6.69
N ALA A 67 -6.12 -12.55 -6.82
CA ALA A 67 -6.91 -13.42 -5.94
C ALA A 67 -6.35 -13.39 -4.52
N VAL A 68 -7.23 -13.42 -3.52
CA VAL A 68 -6.84 -13.58 -2.12
C VAL A 68 -6.01 -14.85 -1.98
N GLY A 69 -4.87 -14.78 -1.30
CA GLY A 69 -3.93 -15.89 -1.13
C GLY A 69 -2.82 -15.96 -2.17
N VAL A 70 -2.87 -15.11 -3.20
CA VAL A 70 -1.86 -15.10 -4.28
C VAL A 70 -0.91 -13.92 -4.09
N GLY A 71 0.40 -14.17 -4.12
CA GLY A 71 1.44 -13.16 -3.99
C GLY A 71 1.45 -12.50 -2.61
N VAL A 72 2.23 -11.42 -2.48
CA VAL A 72 2.34 -10.68 -1.21
C VAL A 72 1.00 -10.01 -0.88
N CYS A 73 0.39 -9.36 -1.85
CA CYS A 73 -0.89 -8.67 -1.67
C CYS A 73 -2.01 -9.63 -1.26
N GLY A 74 -2.15 -10.74 -1.98
CA GLY A 74 -3.19 -11.73 -1.67
C GLY A 74 -2.96 -12.43 -0.34
N THR A 75 -1.71 -12.68 0.02
CA THR A 75 -1.33 -13.29 1.30
C THR A 75 -1.68 -12.38 2.47
N ALA A 76 -1.45 -11.07 2.34
CA ALA A 76 -1.79 -10.10 3.39
C ALA A 76 -3.27 -10.19 3.76
N VAL A 77 -4.15 -10.27 2.77
CA VAL A 77 -5.59 -10.38 3.00
C VAL A 77 -5.95 -11.74 3.59
N ALA A 78 -5.40 -12.83 3.05
CA ALA A 78 -5.68 -14.19 3.52
C ALA A 78 -5.28 -14.37 4.97
N GLU A 79 -4.14 -13.82 5.37
CA GLU A 79 -3.62 -13.93 6.74
C GLU A 79 -4.09 -12.80 7.65
N LYS A 80 -4.74 -11.78 7.10
CA LYS A 80 -5.20 -10.59 7.82
C LYS A 80 -4.05 -9.90 8.55
N THR A 81 -2.91 -9.81 7.88
CA THR A 81 -1.67 -9.30 8.45
C THR A 81 -0.90 -8.51 7.42
N ASN A 82 -0.38 -7.35 7.79
CA ASN A 82 0.52 -6.57 6.94
C ASN A 82 1.73 -7.42 6.55
N GLN A 83 2.34 -7.11 5.41
CA GLN A 83 3.52 -7.81 4.92
C GLN A 83 4.67 -6.82 4.76
N VAL A 84 5.80 -7.10 5.40
CA VAL A 84 7.04 -6.33 5.25
C VAL A 84 8.08 -7.30 4.69
N ILE A 85 8.40 -7.16 3.42
CA ILE A 85 9.26 -8.11 2.70
C ILE A 85 10.57 -7.42 2.33
N ASP A 86 11.68 -7.88 2.91
CA ASP A 86 13.00 -7.29 2.68
C ASP A 86 13.54 -7.62 1.28
N ASP A 87 13.32 -8.84 0.81
CA ASP A 87 13.75 -9.27 -0.52
C ASP A 87 12.71 -10.21 -1.11
N VAL A 88 11.97 -9.72 -2.09
CA VAL A 88 10.89 -10.50 -2.76
C VAL A 88 11.42 -11.74 -3.47
N ARG A 89 12.71 -11.76 -3.84
CA ARG A 89 13.32 -12.91 -4.51
C ARG A 89 13.42 -14.13 -3.63
N GLU A 90 13.28 -13.97 -2.32
CA GLU A 90 13.30 -15.07 -1.36
C GLU A 90 11.93 -15.71 -1.15
N LEU A 91 10.89 -15.16 -1.77
CA LEU A 91 9.53 -15.68 -1.64
C LEU A 91 9.22 -16.72 -2.71
N SER A 92 8.60 -17.84 -2.31
CA SER A 92 8.15 -18.87 -3.23
C SER A 92 6.82 -18.52 -3.90
N ASN A 93 6.08 -17.56 -3.35
CA ASN A 93 4.75 -17.16 -3.80
C ASN A 93 4.74 -15.70 -4.26
N TYR A 94 5.82 -15.24 -4.89
CA TYR A 94 5.90 -13.86 -5.32
C TYR A 94 5.25 -13.65 -6.69
N LEU A 95 4.38 -12.62 -6.76
CA LEU A 95 3.77 -12.16 -8.00
C LEU A 95 4.45 -10.86 -8.41
N ALA A 96 5.36 -10.93 -9.38
CA ALA A 96 6.19 -9.79 -9.76
C ALA A 96 5.38 -8.73 -10.50
N CYS A 97 5.33 -7.51 -9.95
CA CYS A 97 4.78 -6.34 -10.64
C CYS A 97 5.85 -5.71 -11.56
N SER A 98 7.13 -5.89 -11.22
CA SER A 98 8.27 -5.38 -11.97
C SER A 98 9.48 -6.27 -11.69
N LEU A 99 10.34 -6.45 -12.71
CA LEU A 99 11.60 -7.16 -12.52
C LEU A 99 12.57 -6.38 -11.63
N GLU A 100 12.35 -5.08 -11.44
CA GLU A 100 13.21 -4.22 -10.62
C GLU A 100 12.84 -4.25 -9.14
N THR A 101 11.65 -4.74 -8.78
CA THR A 101 11.21 -4.80 -7.39
C THR A 101 12.11 -5.72 -6.58
N ARG A 102 12.57 -5.24 -5.43
CA ARG A 102 13.38 -5.99 -4.47
C ARG A 102 12.70 -6.12 -3.13
N SER A 103 12.04 -5.07 -2.65
CA SER A 103 11.32 -5.07 -1.38
C SER A 103 9.88 -4.65 -1.59
N GLU A 104 9.00 -5.06 -0.68
CA GLU A 104 7.59 -4.75 -0.76
C GLU A 104 7.01 -4.54 0.64
N LEU A 105 6.11 -3.58 0.75
CA LEU A 105 5.38 -3.28 1.99
C LEU A 105 3.90 -3.23 1.66
N VAL A 106 3.12 -4.09 2.31
CA VAL A 106 1.66 -4.10 2.16
C VAL A 106 1.03 -3.84 3.51
N VAL A 107 0.19 -2.81 3.58
CA VAL A 107 -0.53 -2.44 4.80
C VAL A 107 -2.03 -2.50 4.52
N LEU A 108 -2.74 -3.25 5.35
CA LEU A 108 -4.18 -3.45 5.20
C LEU A 108 -4.97 -2.20 5.63
N ILE A 109 -6.08 -1.95 4.93
CA ILE A 109 -7.01 -0.86 5.24
C ILE A 109 -8.25 -1.49 5.83
N TRP A 110 -8.55 -1.18 7.10
CA TRP A 110 -9.66 -1.74 7.85
C TRP A 110 -10.75 -0.70 8.06
N ASP A 111 -12.01 -1.10 7.94
CA ASP A 111 -13.11 -0.23 8.30
C ASP A 111 -13.37 -0.28 9.82
N ASP A 112 -14.37 0.47 10.30
CA ASP A 112 -14.70 0.56 11.72
C ASP A 112 -15.36 -0.72 12.27
N GLN A 113 -15.76 -1.64 11.39
CA GLN A 113 -16.30 -2.94 11.77
C GLN A 113 -15.25 -4.05 11.69
N HIS A 114 -13.98 -3.66 11.52
CA HIS A 114 -12.84 -4.57 11.42
C HIS A 114 -12.93 -5.50 10.20
N GLU A 115 -13.45 -4.97 9.09
CA GLU A 115 -13.46 -5.64 7.79
C GLU A 115 -12.42 -4.98 6.89
N ILE A 116 -11.79 -5.75 6.03
CA ILE A 116 -10.76 -5.24 5.11
C ILE A 116 -11.43 -4.57 3.90
N LEU A 117 -11.12 -3.28 3.71
CA LEU A 117 -11.57 -2.52 2.54
C LEU A 117 -10.61 -2.71 1.35
N GLY A 118 -9.34 -2.89 1.64
CA GLY A 118 -8.29 -3.00 0.64
C GLY A 118 -6.93 -2.91 1.30
N GLN A 119 -5.95 -2.43 0.54
CA GLN A 119 -4.58 -2.33 1.06
C GLN A 119 -3.79 -1.25 0.33
N ILE A 120 -2.74 -0.76 0.99
CA ILE A 120 -1.70 0.07 0.38
C ILE A 120 -0.54 -0.88 0.04
N ASP A 121 -0.07 -0.82 -1.19
CA ASP A 121 1.03 -1.65 -1.69
C ASP A 121 2.16 -0.76 -2.18
N ILE A 122 3.34 -0.91 -1.59
CA ILE A 122 4.53 -0.14 -1.94
C ILE A 122 5.62 -1.10 -2.40
N ASP A 123 6.21 -0.82 -3.56
CA ASP A 123 7.36 -1.56 -4.07
C ASP A 123 8.61 -0.69 -4.02
N GLY A 124 9.72 -1.28 -3.59
CA GLY A 124 11.02 -0.64 -3.60
C GLY A 124 12.01 -1.40 -4.45
N HIS A 125 12.95 -0.68 -5.08
CA HIS A 125 13.99 -1.28 -5.94
C HIS A 125 15.24 -1.67 -5.15
N THR A 126 15.23 -1.50 -3.83
CA THR A 126 16.36 -1.79 -2.94
C THR A 126 15.93 -2.81 -1.91
N VAL A 127 16.79 -3.79 -1.63
CA VAL A 127 16.55 -4.76 -0.56
C VAL A 127 16.46 -4.04 0.78
N GLY A 128 15.47 -4.41 1.59
CA GLY A 128 15.31 -3.85 2.94
C GLY A 128 14.94 -2.38 2.98
N ALA A 129 14.22 -1.88 1.96
CA ALA A 129 13.86 -0.46 1.87
C ALA A 129 12.92 0.01 2.98
N PHE A 130 12.14 -0.89 3.56
CA PHE A 130 11.05 -0.54 4.49
C PHE A 130 11.25 -1.18 5.85
N ASP A 131 10.85 -0.46 6.90
CA ASP A 131 10.91 -0.96 8.28
C ASP A 131 9.62 -0.60 9.04
N ALA A 132 9.65 -0.76 10.37
CA ALA A 132 8.49 -0.50 11.21
C ALA A 132 8.03 0.97 11.15
N SER A 133 8.92 1.91 10.86
CA SER A 133 8.54 3.33 10.74
C SER A 133 7.70 3.57 9.49
N ASP A 134 8.02 2.91 8.39
CA ASP A 134 7.23 2.97 7.15
C ASP A 134 5.87 2.32 7.37
N GLU A 135 5.84 1.16 7.99
CA GLU A 135 4.59 0.45 8.28
C GLU A 135 3.67 1.31 9.15
N ALA A 136 4.19 1.94 10.21
CA ALA A 136 3.41 2.78 11.11
C ALA A 136 2.82 4.00 10.39
N MET A 137 3.62 4.62 9.50
CA MET A 137 3.12 5.75 8.70
C MET A 137 1.96 5.29 7.80
N LEU A 138 2.12 4.17 7.10
CA LEU A 138 1.07 3.65 6.22
C LEU A 138 -0.17 3.23 6.99
N GLU A 139 -0.02 2.73 8.22
CA GLU A 139 -1.18 2.41 9.07
C GLU A 139 -1.98 3.66 9.42
N SER A 140 -1.31 4.76 9.72
CA SER A 140 -1.98 6.05 9.96
C SER A 140 -2.70 6.55 8.72
N ILE A 141 -2.06 6.44 7.56
CA ILE A 141 -2.67 6.82 6.27
C ILE A 141 -3.87 5.91 5.97
N ALA A 142 -3.73 4.61 6.16
CA ALA A 142 -4.80 3.64 5.94
C ALA A 142 -6.05 3.98 6.76
N LYS A 143 -5.86 4.43 8.00
CA LYS A 143 -6.98 4.83 8.87
C LYS A 143 -7.70 6.06 8.31
N ILE A 144 -6.96 7.04 7.82
CA ILE A 144 -7.56 8.23 7.20
C ILE A 144 -8.34 7.83 5.95
N LEU A 145 -7.77 6.98 5.10
CA LEU A 145 -8.43 6.49 3.89
C LEU A 145 -9.71 5.75 4.20
N ALA A 146 -9.70 4.90 5.25
CA ALA A 146 -10.88 4.15 5.65
C ALA A 146 -12.01 5.07 6.10
N GLU A 147 -11.69 6.11 6.89
CA GLU A 147 -12.67 7.07 7.38
C GLU A 147 -13.33 7.88 6.28
N ARG A 148 -12.67 8.04 5.14
CA ARG A 148 -13.13 8.83 3.99
C ARG A 148 -13.15 7.99 2.69
N TRP A 149 -13.42 6.70 2.83
CA TRP A 149 -13.33 5.73 1.73
C TRP A 149 -14.29 6.01 0.58
N HIS A 150 -15.50 6.45 0.90
CA HIS A 150 -16.54 6.75 -0.09
C HIS A 150 -16.55 8.23 -0.45
N ASP A 151 -16.96 8.50 -1.68
CA ASP A 151 -17.11 9.87 -2.17
C ASP A 151 -18.23 10.64 -1.48
#